data_07f0c26e9b95e898564ce56219f62869
#
_entry.id   07f0c26e9b95e898564ce56219f62869
#
_cell.length_a   1.000
_cell.length_b   1.000
_cell.length_c   1.000
_cell.angle_alpha   90.00
_cell.angle_beta   90.00
_cell.angle_gamma   90.00
#
_symmetry.space_group_name_H-M   'P 1'
#
loop_
_entity.id
_entity.type
_entity.pdbx_description
1 polymer ?
#
loop_
_entity_poly.entity_id
_entity_poly.type
_entity_poly.pdbx_seq_one_letter_code
_entity_poly.pdbx_strand_id
1 'polypeptide(L)'
;MAGEEVLGDPKFEKGLAVSPLWPEIVQQNGGFEKTNTDTIRFGRGDADPVWQMAQWASKYDLGGTVPVEGRDGVTYANPGKKVTRFADGTLLLDITTSTEYEAPRTGSDAWPHLLIQQDFENRPNVGRISRLDFTMELRIVHCDKKMTDAEFNESLHTAQSPFYFFMRNVNPDSPDYQLSLWVGVPSFDYRYPRLDSTEYVQWDIGTATYIYAIPPRTIWGDVSFHDLKWHRARLDLLPLIRQGVAAMKDKGQFLHTDLDDLELMGMNFGWEVPGTFDAGLMVRNLSVRAVE
;
A
#
# COMPACT_ATOMS: atom_id res chain seq x y z
N MET A 1 8.11 -26.90 5.77
CA MET A 1 7.08 -26.58 6.77
C MET A 1 6.17 -25.50 6.19
N ALA A 2 4.87 -25.50 6.52
CA ALA A 2 4.01 -24.40 6.12
C ALA A 2 4.36 -23.18 6.97
N GLY A 3 4.65 -22.03 6.34
CA GLY A 3 4.98 -20.80 7.06
C GLY A 3 3.82 -20.26 7.89
N GLU A 4 4.13 -19.49 8.93
CA GLU A 4 3.15 -18.77 9.75
C GLU A 4 2.64 -17.53 9.00
N GLU A 5 1.31 -17.30 9.03
CA GLU A 5 0.71 -16.10 8.45
C GLU A 5 1.06 -14.87 9.29
N VAL A 6 1.63 -13.86 8.65
CA VAL A 6 2.05 -12.61 9.28
C VAL A 6 0.92 -11.58 9.32
N LEU A 7 0.03 -11.64 8.30
CA LEU A 7 -1.11 -10.73 8.22
C LEU A 7 -2.17 -11.07 9.25
N GLY A 8 -2.57 -10.10 10.04
CA GLY A 8 -3.82 -10.16 10.75
C GLY A 8 -4.99 -9.95 9.79
N ASP A 9 -6.04 -10.77 9.90
CA ASP A 9 -7.28 -10.63 9.11
C ASP A 9 -7.07 -10.46 7.58
N PRO A 10 -6.47 -11.43 6.90
CA PRO A 10 -6.16 -11.32 5.45
C PRO A 10 -7.40 -11.26 4.55
N LYS A 11 -8.61 -11.40 5.11
CA LYS A 11 -9.89 -11.30 4.39
C LYS A 11 -10.72 -10.09 4.79
N PHE A 12 -10.15 -9.17 5.57
CA PHE A 12 -10.79 -7.92 5.99
C PHE A 12 -12.12 -8.12 6.76
N GLU A 13 -12.27 -9.22 7.49
CA GLU A 13 -13.52 -9.59 8.18
C GLU A 13 -13.84 -8.67 9.37
N LYS A 14 -12.79 -8.15 10.03
CA LYS A 14 -12.91 -7.26 11.18
C LYS A 14 -13.20 -5.80 10.80
N GLY A 15 -13.21 -5.48 9.50
CA GLY A 15 -13.39 -4.12 9.02
C GLY A 15 -12.08 -3.33 8.91
N LEU A 16 -12.20 -2.01 8.77
CA LEU A 16 -11.09 -1.09 8.62
C LEU A 16 -11.27 0.08 9.60
N ALA A 17 -10.24 0.40 10.37
CA ALA A 17 -10.17 1.64 11.11
C ALA A 17 -9.95 2.80 10.13
N VAL A 18 -10.65 3.90 10.29
CA VAL A 18 -10.65 5.03 9.35
C VAL A 18 -9.73 6.12 9.87
N SER A 19 -8.74 6.53 9.07
CA SER A 19 -7.86 7.65 9.40
C SER A 19 -8.56 9.00 9.21
N PRO A 20 -8.09 10.08 9.85
CA PRO A 20 -8.51 11.43 9.49
C PRO A 20 -8.10 11.76 8.04
N LEU A 21 -8.79 12.73 7.42
CA LEU A 21 -8.49 13.22 6.07
C LEU A 21 -7.13 13.95 5.99
N TRP A 22 -6.77 14.64 7.07
CA TRP A 22 -5.57 15.45 7.20
C TRP A 22 -4.90 15.10 8.53
N PRO A 23 -4.18 13.95 8.60
CA PRO A 23 -3.47 13.59 9.81
C PRO A 23 -2.34 14.60 10.06
N GLU A 24 -2.10 14.94 11.32
CA GLU A 24 -0.85 15.58 11.69
C GLU A 24 0.28 14.54 11.46
N ILE A 25 1.19 14.87 10.57
CA ILE A 25 2.37 14.03 10.34
C ILE A 25 3.31 14.25 11.51
N VAL A 26 3.20 13.42 12.51
CA VAL A 26 4.19 13.35 13.58
C VAL A 26 5.35 12.50 13.05
N GLN A 27 6.37 13.17 12.52
CA GLN A 27 7.65 12.53 12.21
C GLN A 27 8.35 12.14 13.52
N GLN A 28 7.90 11.09 14.14
CA GLN A 28 8.66 10.40 15.16
C GLN A 28 9.12 9.06 14.59
N ASN A 29 10.39 8.99 14.20
CA ASN A 29 11.07 7.75 13.84
C ASN A 29 10.42 6.94 12.68
N GLY A 30 9.97 7.63 11.62
CA GLY A 30 9.40 6.98 10.44
C GLY A 30 8.02 6.36 10.65
N GLY A 31 7.30 6.74 11.70
CA GLY A 31 5.92 6.34 11.96
C GLY A 31 4.95 7.49 11.69
N PHE A 32 3.75 7.17 11.19
CA PHE A 32 2.63 8.10 11.16
C PHE A 32 1.85 7.98 12.47
N GLU A 33 1.34 9.08 12.99
CA GLU A 33 0.36 8.99 14.07
C GLU A 33 -0.89 8.28 13.53
N LYS A 34 -1.27 7.17 14.17
CA LYS A 34 -2.41 6.35 13.77
C LYS A 34 -3.65 6.73 14.55
N THR A 35 -4.02 8.00 14.49
CA THR A 35 -5.31 8.43 15.03
C THR A 35 -6.42 7.92 14.11
N ASN A 36 -7.36 7.17 14.66
CA ASN A 36 -8.54 6.71 13.95
C ASN A 36 -9.72 7.58 14.35
N THR A 37 -10.52 7.99 13.38
CA THR A 37 -11.72 8.81 13.59
C THR A 37 -12.99 7.97 13.62
N ASP A 38 -12.97 6.80 13.00
CA ASP A 38 -14.10 5.89 12.90
C ASP A 38 -13.65 4.46 12.57
N THR A 39 -14.61 3.55 12.46
CA THR A 39 -14.42 2.16 12.00
C THR A 39 -15.54 1.79 11.05
N ILE A 40 -15.21 1.38 9.83
CA ILE A 40 -16.15 0.74 8.91
C ILE A 40 -16.09 -0.79 9.09
N ARG A 41 -17.28 -1.43 9.17
CA ARG A 41 -17.40 -2.86 9.46
C ARG A 41 -18.13 -3.59 8.33
N PHE A 42 -17.59 -4.72 7.93
CA PHE A 42 -18.15 -5.54 6.85
C PHE A 42 -19.00 -6.72 7.35
N GLY A 43 -19.20 -6.84 8.65
CA GLY A 43 -19.97 -7.90 9.29
C GLY A 43 -20.51 -7.45 10.65
N ARG A 44 -21.12 -8.39 11.37
CA ARG A 44 -21.76 -8.13 12.69
C ARG A 44 -20.81 -8.28 13.89
N GLY A 45 -19.52 -8.56 13.63
CA GLY A 45 -18.52 -8.71 14.69
C GLY A 45 -18.09 -7.38 15.28
N ASP A 46 -17.80 -7.34 16.58
CA ASP A 46 -17.31 -6.16 17.31
C ASP A 46 -15.78 -6.16 17.50
N ALA A 47 -15.07 -7.13 16.90
CA ALA A 47 -13.62 -7.19 17.00
C ALA A 47 -12.97 -5.94 16.40
N ASP A 48 -11.93 -5.43 17.06
CA ASP A 48 -11.18 -4.29 16.56
C ASP A 48 -10.49 -4.63 15.24
N PRO A 49 -10.57 -3.74 14.24
CA PRO A 49 -9.89 -3.94 12.98
C PRO A 49 -8.37 -3.87 13.18
N VAL A 50 -7.66 -4.73 12.47
CA VAL A 50 -6.19 -4.70 12.40
C VAL A 50 -5.70 -3.93 11.18
N TRP A 51 -6.60 -3.65 10.24
CA TRP A 51 -6.34 -2.80 9.08
C TRP A 51 -6.79 -1.37 9.34
N GLN A 52 -6.00 -0.41 8.90
CA GLN A 52 -6.37 0.98 8.83
C GLN A 52 -6.54 1.39 7.36
N MET A 53 -7.61 2.12 7.08
CA MET A 53 -7.81 2.79 5.81
C MET A 53 -7.33 4.24 5.92
N ALA A 54 -6.29 4.57 5.16
CA ALA A 54 -5.82 5.94 5.00
C ALA A 54 -6.57 6.60 3.83
N GLN A 55 -7.17 7.77 4.12
CA GLN A 55 -7.94 8.56 3.15
C GLN A 55 -7.43 10.01 3.10
N TRP A 56 -6.12 10.17 3.04
CA TRP A 56 -5.46 11.46 3.18
C TRP A 56 -5.70 12.38 2.00
N ALA A 57 -5.65 13.69 2.27
CA ALA A 57 -5.81 14.77 1.32
C ALA A 57 -7.09 14.68 0.48
N SER A 58 -8.16 14.15 1.06
CA SER A 58 -9.49 14.05 0.45
C SER A 58 -10.46 15.06 1.07
N LYS A 59 -11.46 15.49 0.32
CA LYS A 59 -12.59 16.32 0.80
C LYS A 59 -13.66 15.49 1.51
N TYR A 60 -13.72 14.19 1.24
CA TYR A 60 -14.82 13.32 1.65
C TYR A 60 -14.35 12.24 2.62
N ASP A 61 -14.95 12.23 3.80
CA ASP A 61 -14.69 11.22 4.84
C ASP A 61 -15.62 10.01 4.65
N LEU A 62 -15.08 8.79 4.67
CA LEU A 62 -15.88 7.57 4.76
C LEU A 62 -16.35 7.29 6.18
N GLY A 63 -15.75 7.89 7.20
CA GLY A 63 -16.23 7.86 8.56
C GLY A 63 -17.67 8.42 8.64
N GLY A 64 -18.53 7.79 9.45
CA GLY A 64 -19.93 8.18 9.59
C GLY A 64 -20.84 7.80 8.42
N THR A 65 -20.32 7.20 7.34
CA THR A 65 -21.18 6.74 6.25
C THR A 65 -21.91 5.45 6.62
N VAL A 66 -23.13 5.29 6.10
CA VAL A 66 -23.95 4.10 6.35
C VAL A 66 -23.65 3.04 5.30
N PRO A 67 -23.37 1.78 5.72
CA PRO A 67 -23.10 0.71 4.78
C PRO A 67 -24.36 0.35 3.97
N VAL A 68 -24.13 -0.03 2.73
CA VAL A 68 -25.12 -0.68 1.88
C VAL A 68 -24.80 -2.16 1.82
N GLU A 69 -25.67 -2.98 2.43
CA GLU A 69 -25.57 -4.43 2.33
C GLU A 69 -26.19 -4.88 1.00
N GLY A 70 -25.38 -5.51 0.15
CA GLY A 70 -25.79 -6.10 -1.10
C GLY A 70 -25.72 -7.63 -1.04
N ARG A 71 -26.24 -8.30 -2.06
CA ARG A 71 -26.16 -9.75 -2.19
C ARG A 71 -24.71 -10.26 -2.16
N ASP A 72 -23.79 -9.50 -2.74
CA ASP A 72 -22.42 -9.93 -2.99
C ASP A 72 -21.39 -9.33 -2.00
N GLY A 73 -21.83 -8.45 -1.10
CA GLY A 73 -20.93 -7.82 -0.13
C GLY A 73 -21.50 -6.58 0.55
N VAL A 74 -20.66 -5.91 1.31
CA VAL A 74 -20.96 -4.68 2.07
C VAL A 74 -20.15 -3.54 1.50
N THR A 75 -20.81 -2.41 1.20
CA THR A 75 -20.21 -1.23 0.59
C THR A 75 -20.38 0.00 1.47
N TYR A 76 -19.29 0.73 1.67
CA TYR A 76 -19.27 2.10 2.16
C TYR A 76 -18.91 3.04 1.02
N ALA A 77 -19.64 4.13 0.84
CA ALA A 77 -19.41 5.04 -0.26
C ALA A 77 -19.76 6.50 0.09
N ASN A 78 -19.05 7.40 -0.54
CA ASN A 78 -19.36 8.83 -0.60
C ASN A 78 -18.98 9.36 -2.01
N PRO A 79 -19.10 10.66 -2.33
CA PRO A 79 -18.78 11.16 -3.66
C PRO A 79 -17.31 10.93 -4.12
N GLY A 80 -16.36 10.84 -3.19
CA GLY A 80 -14.94 10.73 -3.51
C GLY A 80 -14.39 9.31 -3.51
N LYS A 81 -15.08 8.36 -2.87
CA LYS A 81 -14.55 7.00 -2.75
C LYS A 81 -15.60 5.96 -2.39
N LYS A 82 -15.27 4.71 -2.72
CA LYS A 82 -16.10 3.55 -2.39
C LYS A 82 -15.19 2.39 -1.97
N VAL A 83 -15.53 1.75 -0.86
CA VAL A 83 -14.88 0.55 -0.38
C VAL A 83 -15.91 -0.55 -0.25
N THR A 84 -15.66 -1.68 -0.91
CA THR A 84 -16.57 -2.84 -0.86
C THR A 84 -15.78 -4.08 -0.45
N ARG A 85 -16.24 -4.76 0.58
CA ARG A 85 -15.79 -6.12 0.88
C ARG A 85 -16.83 -7.10 0.35
N PHE A 86 -16.42 -7.95 -0.58
CA PHE A 86 -17.23 -9.01 -1.14
C PHE A 86 -17.30 -10.22 -0.21
N ALA A 87 -18.31 -11.06 -0.38
CA ALA A 87 -18.53 -12.25 0.44
C ALA A 87 -17.36 -13.26 0.38
N ASP A 88 -16.63 -13.30 -0.73
CA ASP A 88 -15.45 -14.15 -0.92
C ASP A 88 -14.17 -13.62 -0.27
N GLY A 89 -14.23 -12.43 0.35
CA GLY A 89 -13.08 -11.76 0.96
C GLY A 89 -12.31 -10.85 0.00
N THR A 90 -12.78 -10.68 -1.23
CA THR A 90 -12.22 -9.65 -2.16
C THR A 90 -12.52 -8.26 -1.60
N LEU A 91 -11.55 -7.36 -1.64
CA LEU A 91 -11.70 -5.95 -1.29
C LEU A 91 -11.59 -5.09 -2.55
N LEU A 92 -12.57 -4.20 -2.75
CA LEU A 92 -12.53 -3.13 -3.75
C LEU A 92 -12.17 -1.82 -3.06
N LEU A 93 -11.18 -1.13 -3.62
CA LEU A 93 -10.85 0.26 -3.33
C LEU A 93 -11.09 1.08 -4.61
N ASP A 94 -12.06 1.99 -4.55
CA ASP A 94 -12.46 2.82 -5.69
C ASP A 94 -12.39 4.28 -5.27
N ILE A 95 -11.67 5.11 -6.04
CA ILE A 95 -11.44 6.53 -5.76
C ILE A 95 -11.90 7.36 -6.95
N THR A 96 -12.66 8.45 -6.66
CA THR A 96 -13.27 9.32 -7.67
C THR A 96 -12.69 10.72 -7.50
N THR A 97 -11.46 10.94 -8.00
CA THR A 97 -10.80 12.23 -7.81
C THR A 97 -11.34 13.35 -8.70
N SER A 98 -12.19 13.02 -9.67
CA SER A 98 -12.96 14.02 -10.41
C SER A 98 -13.89 14.85 -9.54
N THR A 99 -14.23 14.39 -8.33
CA THR A 99 -15.00 15.15 -7.34
C THR A 99 -14.14 15.90 -6.34
N GLU A 100 -12.85 15.55 -6.24
CA GLU A 100 -11.91 16.13 -5.28
C GLU A 100 -11.28 17.42 -5.79
N TYR A 101 -11.11 17.56 -7.11
CA TYR A 101 -10.48 18.68 -7.75
C TYR A 101 -11.49 19.52 -8.55
N GLU A 102 -11.40 20.85 -8.42
CA GLU A 102 -12.14 21.80 -9.27
C GLU A 102 -11.44 22.02 -10.62
N ALA A 103 -10.14 21.84 -10.64
CA ALA A 103 -9.27 21.93 -11.81
C ALA A 103 -8.11 20.93 -11.63
N PRO A 104 -7.42 20.51 -12.72
CA PRO A 104 -6.27 19.65 -12.59
C PRO A 104 -5.22 20.19 -11.63
N ARG A 105 -4.66 19.29 -10.82
CA ARG A 105 -3.65 19.59 -9.81
C ARG A 105 -2.45 20.31 -10.41
N THR A 106 -1.90 21.27 -9.70
CA THR A 106 -0.69 21.99 -10.07
C THR A 106 0.40 21.84 -9.01
N GLY A 107 1.65 21.68 -9.42
CA GLY A 107 2.84 21.77 -8.58
C GLY A 107 2.79 20.95 -7.29
N SER A 108 2.85 21.64 -6.15
CA SER A 108 2.96 21.07 -4.81
C SER A 108 1.64 20.73 -4.13
N ASP A 109 0.50 20.82 -4.83
CA ASP A 109 -0.78 20.49 -4.24
C ASP A 109 -0.81 19.05 -3.73
N ALA A 110 -1.36 18.83 -2.55
CA ALA A 110 -1.61 17.50 -2.02
C ALA A 110 -2.53 16.71 -2.94
N TRP A 111 -2.48 15.39 -2.86
CA TRP A 111 -3.32 14.52 -3.68
C TRP A 111 -4.02 13.44 -2.86
N PRO A 112 -5.25 13.07 -3.26
CA PRO A 112 -6.02 12.07 -2.55
C PRO A 112 -5.35 10.69 -2.52
N HIS A 113 -5.43 10.06 -1.35
CA HIS A 113 -5.01 8.69 -1.10
C HIS A 113 -6.23 7.85 -0.71
N LEU A 114 -6.20 6.60 -1.09
CA LEU A 114 -7.06 5.56 -0.55
C LEU A 114 -6.22 4.30 -0.39
N LEU A 115 -5.54 4.20 0.75
CA LEU A 115 -4.65 3.10 1.07
C LEU A 115 -5.21 2.27 2.21
N ILE A 116 -4.90 1.00 2.27
CA ILE A 116 -5.05 0.19 3.47
C ILE A 116 -3.68 -0.23 3.98
N GLN A 117 -3.51 -0.21 5.29
CA GLN A 117 -2.24 -0.48 5.94
C GLN A 117 -2.43 -1.31 7.20
N GLN A 118 -1.39 -2.06 7.53
CA GLN A 118 -1.34 -2.87 8.73
C GLN A 118 0.07 -2.84 9.32
N ASP A 119 0.16 -2.62 10.63
CA ASP A 119 1.35 -3.00 11.38
C ASP A 119 1.22 -4.47 11.76
N PHE A 120 2.28 -5.22 11.57
CA PHE A 120 2.28 -6.62 11.94
C PHE A 120 2.41 -6.78 13.45
N GLU A 121 1.52 -7.56 14.03
CA GLU A 121 1.60 -7.95 15.43
C GLU A 121 2.77 -8.92 15.64
N ASN A 122 2.87 -9.92 14.77
CA ASN A 122 4.02 -10.80 14.69
C ASN A 122 4.99 -10.27 13.62
N ARG A 123 6.13 -9.74 14.03
CA ARG A 123 7.14 -9.10 13.19
C ARG A 123 8.28 -10.04 12.87
N PRO A 124 8.31 -10.69 11.69
CA PRO A 124 9.38 -11.60 11.36
C PRO A 124 10.73 -10.85 11.31
N ASN A 125 11.73 -11.42 11.96
CA ASN A 125 13.11 -10.96 11.83
C ASN A 125 13.72 -11.49 10.53
N VAL A 126 14.21 -10.58 9.69
CA VAL A 126 14.67 -10.87 8.32
C VAL A 126 15.87 -11.83 8.29
N GLY A 127 16.71 -11.80 9.32
CA GLY A 127 17.88 -12.68 9.42
C GLY A 127 17.52 -14.10 9.92
N ARG A 128 16.42 -14.26 10.64
CA ARG A 128 16.04 -15.51 11.31
C ARG A 128 15.06 -16.38 10.52
N ILE A 129 14.39 -15.80 9.50
CA ILE A 129 13.52 -16.56 8.62
C ILE A 129 14.31 -17.11 7.42
N SER A 130 13.92 -18.28 6.95
CA SER A 130 14.49 -18.93 5.76
C SER A 130 13.76 -18.55 4.47
N ARG A 131 12.48 -18.12 4.57
CA ARG A 131 11.65 -17.72 3.44
C ARG A 131 10.52 -16.80 3.88
N LEU A 132 10.11 -15.89 2.98
CA LEU A 132 8.95 -15.01 3.14
C LEU A 132 8.02 -15.16 1.94
N ASP A 133 7.07 -16.08 2.04
CA ASP A 133 6.13 -16.35 0.95
C ASP A 133 5.09 -15.23 0.83
N PHE A 134 5.07 -14.56 -0.29
CA PHE A 134 4.08 -13.53 -0.63
C PHE A 134 3.14 -14.04 -1.72
N THR A 135 1.86 -13.85 -1.49
CA THR A 135 0.81 -14.12 -2.50
C THR A 135 -0.19 -12.98 -2.52
N MET A 136 -0.58 -12.55 -3.70
CA MET A 136 -1.62 -11.54 -3.91
C MET A 136 -2.21 -11.71 -5.32
N GLU A 137 -3.52 -11.51 -5.45
CA GLU A 137 -4.16 -11.29 -6.74
C GLU A 137 -4.70 -9.87 -6.78
N LEU A 138 -4.33 -9.12 -7.80
CA LEU A 138 -4.71 -7.72 -8.02
C LEU A 138 -5.35 -7.56 -9.40
N ARG A 139 -6.37 -6.71 -9.46
CA ARG A 139 -7.03 -6.29 -10.69
C ARG A 139 -7.31 -4.80 -10.65
N ILE A 140 -6.91 -4.07 -11.67
CA ILE A 140 -7.45 -2.74 -11.92
C ILE A 140 -8.82 -2.91 -12.55
N VAL A 141 -9.85 -2.32 -11.96
CA VAL A 141 -11.24 -2.44 -12.43
C VAL A 141 -11.52 -1.41 -13.52
N HIS A 142 -11.05 -0.21 -13.28
CA HIS A 142 -11.06 0.92 -14.22
C HIS A 142 -9.99 1.94 -13.83
N CYS A 143 -9.59 2.78 -14.76
CA CYS A 143 -8.80 3.98 -14.50
C CYS A 143 -9.07 4.99 -15.61
N ASP A 144 -9.97 5.94 -15.34
CA ASP A 144 -10.48 6.91 -16.31
C ASP A 144 -9.86 8.27 -16.06
N LYS A 145 -9.04 8.75 -16.99
CA LYS A 145 -8.55 10.13 -16.97
C LYS A 145 -9.71 11.11 -17.19
N LYS A 146 -9.89 12.05 -16.25
CA LYS A 146 -10.94 13.08 -16.29
C LYS A 146 -10.39 14.48 -16.61
N MET A 147 -9.23 14.54 -17.20
CA MET A 147 -8.59 15.73 -17.73
C MET A 147 -8.55 15.65 -19.25
N THR A 148 -8.62 16.81 -19.91
CA THR A 148 -8.31 16.90 -21.35
C THR A 148 -6.82 16.62 -21.60
N ASP A 149 -6.44 16.31 -22.84
CA ASP A 149 -5.03 16.11 -23.20
C ASP A 149 -4.21 17.38 -23.02
N ALA A 150 -4.82 18.55 -23.16
CA ALA A 150 -4.17 19.85 -22.94
C ALA A 150 -3.89 20.13 -21.45
N GLU A 151 -4.70 19.60 -20.55
CA GLU A 151 -4.54 19.76 -19.10
C GLU A 151 -3.62 18.70 -18.50
N PHE A 152 -3.50 17.55 -19.15
CA PHE A 152 -2.69 16.44 -18.65
C PHE A 152 -1.19 16.76 -18.74
N ASN A 153 -0.50 16.66 -17.61
CA ASN A 153 0.94 16.77 -17.51
C ASN A 153 1.50 15.49 -16.91
N GLU A 154 2.21 14.71 -17.71
CA GLU A 154 2.79 13.41 -17.33
C GLU A 154 3.75 13.49 -16.13
N SER A 155 4.41 14.65 -15.93
CA SER A 155 5.30 14.86 -14.79
C SER A 155 4.56 15.15 -13.46
N LEU A 156 3.27 15.48 -13.52
CA LEU A 156 2.46 15.85 -12.35
C LEU A 156 1.29 14.92 -12.10
N HIS A 157 0.73 14.32 -13.17
CA HIS A 157 -0.56 13.65 -13.09
C HIS A 157 -0.43 12.16 -13.35
N THR A 158 -0.89 11.38 -12.40
CA THR A 158 -1.10 9.95 -12.56
C THR A 158 -2.16 9.43 -11.59
N ALA A 159 -2.60 8.21 -11.81
CA ALA A 159 -3.18 7.33 -10.80
C ALA A 159 -2.21 6.16 -10.67
N GLN A 160 -1.71 5.92 -9.47
CA GLN A 160 -0.78 4.82 -9.20
C GLN A 160 -1.25 3.97 -8.04
N SER A 161 -0.94 2.69 -8.11
CA SER A 161 -1.21 1.73 -7.04
C SER A 161 0.10 1.26 -6.43
N PRO A 162 0.61 1.98 -5.42
CA PRO A 162 1.78 1.55 -4.67
C PRO A 162 1.43 0.40 -3.74
N PHE A 163 2.43 -0.40 -3.45
CA PHE A 163 2.44 -1.39 -2.40
C PHE A 163 3.81 -1.39 -1.76
N TYR A 164 3.87 -1.25 -0.43
CA TYR A 164 5.12 -1.22 0.31
C TYR A 164 5.09 -2.16 1.50
N PHE A 165 6.21 -2.85 1.72
CA PHE A 165 6.56 -3.46 2.99
C PHE A 165 7.50 -2.54 3.75
N PHE A 166 7.29 -2.41 5.06
CA PHE A 166 8.09 -1.56 5.94
C PHE A 166 9.06 -2.39 6.73
N MET A 167 10.33 -2.07 6.66
CA MET A 167 11.35 -2.69 7.49
C MET A 167 12.07 -1.65 8.33
N ARG A 168 12.56 -2.07 9.49
CA ARG A 168 13.26 -1.20 10.43
C ARG A 168 14.36 -1.94 11.14
N ASN A 169 15.50 -1.26 11.36
CA ASN A 169 16.51 -1.71 12.28
C ASN A 169 16.02 -1.52 13.71
N VAL A 170 15.87 -2.60 14.45
CA VAL A 170 15.35 -2.62 15.83
C VAL A 170 16.44 -2.90 16.86
N ASN A 171 17.71 -3.03 16.45
CA ASN A 171 18.83 -3.26 17.36
C ASN A 171 19.25 -1.93 18.02
N PRO A 172 19.00 -1.75 19.34
CA PRO A 172 19.32 -0.51 20.03
C PRO A 172 20.84 -0.23 20.13
N ASP A 173 21.67 -1.25 19.94
CA ASP A 173 23.12 -1.12 19.96
C ASP A 173 23.73 -0.76 18.59
N SER A 174 22.90 -0.77 17.53
CA SER A 174 23.34 -0.41 16.18
C SER A 174 23.34 1.12 16.01
N PRO A 175 24.38 1.70 15.38
CA PRO A 175 24.36 3.10 14.96
C PRO A 175 23.21 3.43 14.00
N ASP A 176 22.66 2.42 13.30
CA ASP A 176 21.54 2.54 12.38
C ASP A 176 20.19 2.28 13.06
N TYR A 177 20.13 2.26 14.41
CA TYR A 177 18.88 2.03 15.16
C TYR A 177 17.75 2.94 14.68
N GLN A 178 16.58 2.36 14.44
CA GLN A 178 15.37 3.01 13.92
C GLN A 178 15.43 3.45 12.44
N LEU A 179 16.53 3.27 11.73
CA LEU A 179 16.52 3.47 10.29
C LEU A 179 15.53 2.52 9.62
N SER A 180 14.78 3.04 8.66
CA SER A 180 13.74 2.31 7.94
C SER A 180 14.06 2.18 6.46
N LEU A 181 13.60 1.08 5.86
CA LEU A 181 13.58 0.84 4.43
C LEU A 181 12.17 0.40 4.02
N TRP A 182 11.63 1.00 3.00
CA TRP A 182 10.41 0.54 2.37
C TRP A 182 10.73 -0.27 1.13
N VAL A 183 10.20 -1.47 1.05
CA VAL A 183 10.35 -2.35 -0.12
C VAL A 183 9.10 -2.26 -0.96
N GLY A 184 9.24 -1.65 -2.13
CA GLY A 184 8.15 -1.42 -3.06
C GLY A 184 7.87 -2.63 -3.96
N VAL A 185 6.58 -2.94 -4.09
CA VAL A 185 6.01 -3.94 -5.01
C VAL A 185 5.13 -3.20 -6.02
N PRO A 186 5.71 -2.50 -7.01
CA PRO A 186 4.94 -1.67 -7.94
C PRO A 186 4.01 -2.53 -8.79
N SER A 187 2.77 -2.07 -9.00
CA SER A 187 1.75 -2.78 -9.77
C SER A 187 1.19 -1.97 -10.93
N PHE A 188 0.72 -0.77 -10.70
CA PHE A 188 0.05 0.05 -11.70
C PHE A 188 0.49 1.51 -11.62
N ASP A 189 0.70 2.11 -12.79
CA ASP A 189 0.80 3.55 -13.00
C ASP A 189 0.13 3.88 -14.34
N TYR A 190 -0.83 4.80 -14.33
CA TYR A 190 -1.59 5.18 -15.54
C TYR A 190 -0.71 5.57 -16.73
N ARG A 191 0.43 6.21 -16.45
CA ARG A 191 1.35 6.72 -17.48
C ARG A 191 2.04 5.64 -18.30
N TYR A 192 2.17 4.44 -17.73
CA TYR A 192 2.99 3.38 -18.30
C TYR A 192 2.15 2.13 -18.55
N PRO A 193 1.94 1.76 -19.83
CA PRO A 193 1.23 0.51 -20.16
C PRO A 193 1.87 -0.73 -19.54
N ARG A 194 3.19 -0.67 -19.29
CA ARG A 194 3.97 -1.67 -18.56
C ARG A 194 4.95 -0.95 -17.64
N LEU A 195 5.11 -1.47 -16.46
CA LEU A 195 6.14 -1.00 -15.54
C LEU A 195 7.45 -1.73 -15.87
N ASP A 196 8.25 -1.16 -16.73
CA ASP A 196 9.55 -1.71 -17.17
C ASP A 196 10.73 -1.11 -16.40
N SER A 197 10.50 -0.70 -15.15
CA SER A 197 11.57 -0.19 -14.32
C SER A 197 12.55 -1.30 -13.92
N THR A 198 13.81 -0.94 -13.86
CA THR A 198 14.84 -1.71 -13.14
C THR A 198 14.69 -1.48 -11.64
N GLU A 199 15.36 -2.27 -10.83
CA GLU A 199 15.46 -1.96 -9.39
C GLU A 199 15.98 -0.54 -9.20
N TYR A 200 15.46 0.17 -8.19
CA TYR A 200 15.98 1.47 -7.81
C TYR A 200 15.89 1.69 -6.30
N VAL A 201 16.81 2.51 -5.81
CA VAL A 201 16.77 3.05 -4.45
C VAL A 201 16.65 4.56 -4.54
N GLN A 202 15.62 5.13 -3.94
CA GLN A 202 15.44 6.57 -3.87
C GLN A 202 15.08 7.00 -2.46
N TRP A 203 15.49 8.21 -2.12
CA TRP A 203 15.01 8.90 -0.93
C TRP A 203 13.63 9.47 -1.18
N ASP A 204 12.67 9.13 -0.34
CA ASP A 204 11.35 9.73 -0.36
C ASP A 204 11.25 10.86 0.67
N ILE A 205 11.00 12.08 0.16
CA ILE A 205 10.95 13.28 1.00
C ILE A 205 9.69 13.26 1.87
N GLY A 206 8.59 12.71 1.36
CA GLY A 206 7.29 12.71 2.06
C GLY A 206 7.32 11.86 3.32
N THR A 207 8.00 10.74 3.31
CA THR A 207 8.11 9.81 4.43
C THR A 207 9.44 9.87 5.17
N ALA A 208 10.40 10.67 4.65
CA ALA A 208 11.77 10.75 5.15
C ALA A 208 12.42 9.35 5.30
N THR A 209 12.25 8.50 4.29
CA THR A 209 12.79 7.14 4.26
C THR A 209 13.29 6.76 2.88
N TYR A 210 14.06 5.68 2.80
CA TYR A 210 14.46 5.12 1.52
C TYR A 210 13.43 4.10 1.03
N ILE A 211 13.18 4.12 -0.27
CA ILE A 211 12.37 3.13 -0.98
C ILE A 211 13.29 2.33 -1.88
N TYR A 212 13.26 1.01 -1.73
CA TYR A 212 13.80 0.06 -2.70
C TYR A 212 12.64 -0.53 -3.50
N ALA A 213 12.57 -0.23 -4.79
CA ALA A 213 11.55 -0.80 -5.66
C ALA A 213 12.07 -2.06 -6.35
N ILE A 214 11.34 -3.15 -6.17
CA ILE A 214 11.58 -4.41 -6.86
C ILE A 214 11.16 -4.25 -8.33
N PRO A 215 11.95 -4.74 -9.31
CA PRO A 215 11.53 -4.71 -10.70
C PRO A 215 10.16 -5.40 -10.87
N PRO A 216 9.14 -4.72 -11.44
CA PRO A 216 7.78 -5.26 -11.53
C PRO A 216 7.70 -6.61 -12.23
N ARG A 217 8.53 -6.83 -13.25
CA ARG A 217 8.60 -8.10 -13.99
C ARG A 217 9.02 -9.29 -13.11
N THR A 218 9.81 -9.06 -12.05
CA THR A 218 10.18 -10.09 -11.08
C THR A 218 8.97 -10.57 -10.28
N ILE A 219 8.00 -9.66 -10.04
CA ILE A 219 6.83 -9.92 -9.21
C ILE A 219 5.67 -10.47 -10.04
N TRP A 220 5.38 -9.79 -11.15
CA TRP A 220 4.16 -10.00 -11.94
C TRP A 220 4.39 -10.76 -13.25
N GLY A 221 5.66 -10.91 -13.69
CA GLY A 221 5.98 -11.37 -15.03
C GLY A 221 5.75 -10.27 -16.08
N ASP A 222 5.57 -10.68 -17.34
CA ASP A 222 5.36 -9.75 -18.46
C ASP A 222 3.87 -9.44 -18.65
N VAL A 223 3.28 -8.68 -17.74
CA VAL A 223 1.86 -8.31 -17.74
C VAL A 223 1.67 -6.80 -17.80
N SER A 224 0.46 -6.39 -18.14
CA SER A 224 0.01 -5.00 -18.07
C SER A 224 -1.30 -4.95 -17.28
N PHE A 225 -1.32 -4.22 -16.20
CA PHE A 225 -2.57 -4.00 -15.43
C PHE A 225 -3.58 -3.11 -16.17
N HIS A 226 -3.19 -2.47 -17.29
CA HIS A 226 -4.13 -1.76 -18.17
C HIS A 226 -5.04 -2.71 -18.96
N ASP A 227 -4.80 -4.03 -18.90
CA ASP A 227 -5.71 -5.03 -19.51
C ASP A 227 -6.96 -5.31 -18.66
N LEU A 228 -7.04 -4.73 -17.46
CA LEU A 228 -8.14 -4.83 -16.52
C LEU A 228 -8.46 -6.27 -16.06
N LYS A 229 -7.47 -7.16 -16.12
CA LYS A 229 -7.58 -8.56 -15.70
C LYS A 229 -6.98 -8.79 -14.32
N TRP A 230 -7.30 -9.94 -13.75
CA TRP A 230 -6.62 -10.43 -12.56
C TRP A 230 -5.19 -10.86 -12.89
N HIS A 231 -4.24 -10.34 -12.13
CA HIS A 231 -2.85 -10.77 -12.14
C HIS A 231 -2.46 -11.27 -10.77
N ARG A 232 -1.56 -12.25 -10.74
CA ARG A 232 -1.14 -12.91 -9.51
C ARG A 232 0.34 -12.77 -9.28
N ALA A 233 0.71 -12.29 -8.08
CA ALA A 233 2.04 -12.43 -7.52
C ALA A 233 2.08 -13.69 -6.63
N ARG A 234 3.15 -14.47 -6.75
CA ARG A 234 3.46 -15.58 -5.84
C ARG A 234 4.96 -15.81 -5.86
N LEU A 235 5.66 -15.38 -4.83
CA LEU A 235 7.11 -15.46 -4.77
C LEU A 235 7.63 -15.45 -3.33
N ASP A 236 8.89 -15.83 -3.17
CA ASP A 236 9.66 -15.58 -1.96
C ASP A 236 10.22 -14.15 -2.00
N LEU A 237 9.79 -13.30 -1.07
CA LEU A 237 10.27 -11.92 -0.97
C LEU A 237 11.63 -11.80 -0.28
N LEU A 238 12.05 -12.79 0.49
CA LEU A 238 13.25 -12.66 1.32
C LEU A 238 14.54 -12.38 0.52
N PRO A 239 14.81 -13.05 -0.63
CA PRO A 239 15.96 -12.71 -1.45
C PRO A 239 15.92 -11.27 -1.97
N LEU A 240 14.73 -10.76 -2.32
CA LEU A 240 14.54 -9.40 -2.85
C LEU A 240 14.73 -8.34 -1.76
N ILE A 241 14.27 -8.63 -0.53
CA ILE A 241 14.53 -7.80 0.64
C ILE A 241 16.04 -7.69 0.90
N ARG A 242 16.75 -8.82 0.84
CA ARG A 242 18.20 -8.85 1.00
C ARG A 242 18.94 -8.05 -0.07
N GLN A 243 18.46 -8.09 -1.32
CA GLN A 243 18.95 -7.22 -2.40
C GLN A 243 18.71 -5.74 -2.09
N GLY A 244 17.54 -5.39 -1.57
CA GLY A 244 17.23 -4.02 -1.15
C GLY A 244 18.19 -3.51 -0.06
N VAL A 245 18.47 -4.33 0.95
CA VAL A 245 19.44 -3.98 2.01
C VAL A 245 20.84 -3.80 1.43
N ALA A 246 21.28 -4.67 0.51
CA ALA A 246 22.56 -4.54 -0.17
C ALA A 246 22.62 -3.23 -0.99
N ALA A 247 21.57 -2.93 -1.75
CA ALA A 247 21.49 -1.69 -2.52
C ALA A 247 21.50 -0.43 -1.64
N MET A 248 20.96 -0.51 -0.42
CA MET A 248 21.08 0.57 0.58
C MET A 248 22.52 0.76 1.04
N LYS A 249 23.26 -0.33 1.30
CA LYS A 249 24.67 -0.28 1.70
C LYS A 249 25.53 0.35 0.59
N ASP A 250 25.24 0.04 -0.67
CA ASP A 250 25.92 0.66 -1.83
C ASP A 250 25.66 2.18 -1.93
N LYS A 251 24.57 2.66 -1.35
CA LYS A 251 24.26 4.10 -1.22
C LYS A 251 24.80 4.73 0.07
N GLY A 252 25.59 3.99 0.85
CA GLY A 252 26.16 4.48 2.10
C GLY A 252 25.17 4.52 3.26
N GLN A 253 24.05 3.79 3.15
CA GLN A 253 23.05 3.66 4.20
C GLN A 253 23.07 2.25 4.79
N PHE A 254 22.53 2.05 5.97
CA PHE A 254 22.49 0.75 6.64
C PHE A 254 23.87 0.08 6.78
N LEU A 255 24.95 0.88 6.91
CA LEU A 255 26.31 0.38 6.96
C LEU A 255 26.58 -0.47 8.21
N HIS A 256 25.81 -0.22 9.29
CA HIS A 256 25.92 -0.89 10.59
C HIS A 256 24.69 -1.77 10.87
N THR A 257 23.95 -2.16 9.83
CA THR A 257 22.76 -3.00 9.94
C THR A 257 23.05 -4.39 9.41
N ASP A 258 22.90 -5.40 10.24
CA ASP A 258 22.85 -6.79 9.81
C ASP A 258 21.41 -7.24 9.57
N LEU A 259 21.21 -8.37 8.88
CA LEU A 259 19.86 -8.87 8.62
C LEU A 259 19.13 -9.24 9.91
N ASP A 260 19.85 -9.67 10.93
CA ASP A 260 19.33 -9.98 12.27
C ASP A 260 18.84 -8.72 13.03
N ASP A 261 19.26 -7.54 12.61
CA ASP A 261 18.80 -6.27 13.16
C ASP A 261 17.46 -5.80 12.57
N LEU A 262 17.02 -6.41 11.46
CA LEU A 262 15.87 -5.96 10.69
C LEU A 262 14.61 -6.77 11.00
N GLU A 263 13.52 -6.05 11.31
CA GLU A 263 12.18 -6.62 11.40
C GLU A 263 11.27 -6.08 10.30
N LEU A 264 10.38 -6.95 9.82
CA LEU A 264 9.28 -6.60 8.93
C LEU A 264 8.15 -6.02 9.78
N MET A 265 7.93 -4.71 9.68
CA MET A 265 7.07 -3.95 10.58
C MET A 265 5.61 -3.92 10.16
N GLY A 266 5.35 -3.95 8.85
CA GLY A 266 4.01 -3.77 8.31
C GLY A 266 4.01 -3.60 6.80
N MET A 267 2.85 -3.22 6.29
CA MET A 267 2.65 -2.96 4.87
C MET A 267 1.54 -1.95 4.62
N ASN A 268 1.54 -1.35 3.43
CA ASN A 268 0.37 -0.65 2.88
C ASN A 268 0.23 -0.90 1.37
N PHE A 269 -0.98 -0.71 0.86
CA PHE A 269 -1.27 -0.67 -0.57
C PHE A 269 -2.58 0.06 -0.85
N GLY A 270 -2.80 0.45 -2.11
CA GLY A 270 -4.04 1.07 -2.56
C GLY A 270 -3.79 2.12 -3.63
N TRP A 271 -4.46 3.26 -3.53
CA TRP A 271 -4.39 4.35 -4.49
C TRP A 271 -3.67 5.57 -3.96
N GLU A 272 -2.79 6.12 -4.78
CA GLU A 272 -2.30 7.49 -4.74
C GLU A 272 -2.61 8.15 -6.09
N VAL A 273 -3.35 9.26 -6.06
CA VAL A 273 -3.88 9.85 -7.30
C VAL A 273 -3.53 11.34 -7.40
N PRO A 274 -2.27 11.66 -7.74
CA PRO A 274 -1.88 13.04 -8.03
C PRO A 274 -2.40 13.49 -9.40
N GLY A 275 -3.72 13.59 -9.55
CA GLY A 275 -4.38 13.98 -10.78
C GLY A 275 -5.88 13.72 -10.73
N THR A 276 -6.60 14.12 -11.79
CA THR A 276 -8.05 13.94 -11.88
C THR A 276 -8.35 12.64 -12.61
N PHE A 277 -8.47 11.56 -11.85
CA PHE A 277 -8.78 10.22 -12.33
C PHE A 277 -9.86 9.58 -11.47
N ASP A 278 -10.71 8.78 -12.09
CA ASP A 278 -11.59 7.85 -11.39
C ASP A 278 -11.03 6.45 -11.58
N ALA A 279 -10.68 5.79 -10.49
CA ALA A 279 -9.92 4.54 -10.56
C ALA A 279 -10.36 3.56 -9.48
N GLY A 280 -10.38 2.28 -9.85
CA GLY A 280 -10.77 1.20 -8.94
C GLY A 280 -9.82 0.01 -9.05
N LEU A 281 -9.46 -0.58 -7.91
CA LEU A 281 -8.73 -1.83 -7.83
C LEU A 281 -9.44 -2.84 -6.94
N MET A 282 -9.25 -4.10 -7.24
CA MET A 282 -9.66 -5.22 -6.40
C MET A 282 -8.44 -6.04 -5.98
N VAL A 283 -8.44 -6.47 -4.73
CA VAL A 283 -7.42 -7.38 -4.18
C VAL A 283 -8.09 -8.57 -3.54
N ARG A 284 -7.46 -9.75 -3.69
CA ARG A 284 -7.85 -10.99 -3.01
C ARG A 284 -6.64 -11.91 -2.84
N ASN A 285 -6.82 -12.97 -2.07
CA ASN A 285 -5.77 -13.98 -1.82
C ASN A 285 -4.46 -13.35 -1.32
N LEU A 286 -4.57 -12.27 -0.55
CA LEU A 286 -3.43 -11.61 0.07
C LEU A 286 -2.94 -12.46 1.24
N SER A 287 -1.64 -12.79 1.25
CA SER A 287 -1.01 -13.59 2.29
C SER A 287 0.49 -13.29 2.33
N VAL A 288 1.02 -13.21 3.52
CA VAL A 288 2.46 -13.08 3.80
C VAL A 288 2.82 -14.12 4.85
N ARG A 289 3.64 -15.11 4.51
CA ARG A 289 3.98 -16.22 5.41
C ARG A 289 5.48 -16.27 5.66
N ALA A 290 5.87 -16.20 6.91
CA ALA A 290 7.25 -16.38 7.34
C ALA A 290 7.53 -17.87 7.63
N VAL A 291 8.65 -18.36 7.15
CA VAL A 291 9.17 -19.70 7.44
C VAL A 291 10.50 -19.55 8.17
N GLU A 292 10.59 -20.11 9.35
CA GLU A 292 11.84 -20.22 10.12
C GLU A 292 12.82 -21.24 9.53
#